data_7e59d19d7d4533da36ad93ea1991092c
#
_entry.id   7e59d19d7d4533da36ad93ea1991092c
#
_cell.length_a   1.000
_cell.length_b   1.000
_cell.length_c   1.000
_cell.angle_alpha   90.00
_cell.angle_beta   90.00
_cell.angle_gamma   90.00
#
_symmetry.space_group_name_H-M   'P 1'
#
loop_
_entity.id
_entity.type
_entity.pdbx_description
1 polymer ?
#
loop_
_entity_poly.entity_id
_entity_poly.type
_entity_poly.pdbx_seq_one_letter_code
_entity_poly.pdbx_strand_id
1 'polypeptide(L)'
;MAWGLAGLALAAAAPTVTAQLPPALGAVEVRSSAGVVVANTREAAEAGAMLLRAGGNAVDAAAAAALALGVSEPEASGLGGSVWMLIHLARGVDIFVDGSAAVPAAADPDVLEALRTAGVNVGYASVAVPGGLAAIAHAVEHYGTRPFAEVVAPAVALAENGIILPPHGLAVLENFRSRLLGSPTLTGIFLDESLVLRPADPLLCQPALARTLRVLARLGAAEFYRGEIAATMAADITANGGFVHTADLEAMRALERAPLHGRYRGFDIVASPPPGAGAAVIEALHILGRFPPERLAAADPGSRTLTLEAVRIALADLLLAVAHPPLQALLVDKGHAARRATLIRGDRALRADEIVPRPGAAAMRGSTHLSVVDAAGNAVSLSQSINHEFGAGVATPELGFPYNSSLSLFDGRDPSGPFYPRPGNLLSPTMAPMIVLRHGRPMLVIGSPGSSRIVSVVTQVIVNVVDRGMSLADAVAAPRTVWAVDGSPHAAIEVAGVGADETVAALERFGYPSVYTLCFPPRPIDLMYFGGANCAGVDPRTGDIVGVGDPRRAGWAASGDPR
;
A
#
# COMPACT_ATOMS: atom_id res chain seq x y z
N MET A 1 -28.25 -63.13 -11.36
CA MET A 1 -27.87 -62.48 -12.62
C MET A 1 -27.11 -61.20 -12.28
N ALA A 2 -25.80 -61.28 -12.37
CA ALA A 2 -24.92 -60.16 -12.05
C ALA A 2 -24.51 -59.46 -13.34
N TRP A 3 -24.68 -58.13 -13.42
CA TRP A 3 -24.16 -57.29 -14.49
C TRP A 3 -22.96 -56.51 -13.97
N GLY A 4 -21.78 -56.88 -14.46
CA GLY A 4 -20.57 -56.13 -14.21
C GLY A 4 -20.49 -54.90 -15.13
N LEU A 5 -20.21 -53.76 -14.56
CA LEU A 5 -19.81 -52.54 -15.26
C LEU A 5 -18.28 -52.41 -15.23
N ALA A 6 -17.65 -52.66 -16.36
CA ALA A 6 -16.24 -52.35 -16.58
C ALA A 6 -16.11 -50.86 -16.95
N GLY A 7 -15.54 -50.06 -16.07
CA GLY A 7 -15.18 -48.68 -16.32
C GLY A 7 -13.82 -48.62 -17.01
N LEU A 8 -13.79 -48.21 -18.27
CA LEU A 8 -12.57 -47.80 -18.96
C LEU A 8 -12.16 -46.41 -18.47
N ALA A 9 -11.06 -46.29 -17.75
CA ALA A 9 -10.39 -45.04 -17.47
C ALA A 9 -9.53 -44.65 -18.69
N LEU A 10 -10.00 -43.72 -19.50
CA LEU A 10 -9.15 -43.02 -20.46
C LEU A 10 -8.33 -41.99 -19.69
N ALA A 11 -7.05 -42.27 -19.48
CA ALA A 11 -6.06 -41.27 -19.09
C ALA A 11 -5.76 -40.39 -20.31
N ALA A 12 -6.42 -39.23 -20.40
CA ALA A 12 -6.03 -38.19 -21.34
C ALA A 12 -4.72 -37.56 -20.86
N ALA A 13 -3.63 -37.80 -21.57
CA ALA A 13 -2.37 -37.07 -21.40
C ALA A 13 -2.64 -35.61 -21.74
N ALA A 14 -2.57 -34.75 -20.75
CA ALA A 14 -2.61 -33.29 -20.95
C ALA A 14 -1.36 -32.89 -21.81
N PRO A 15 -1.54 -32.07 -22.84
CA PRO A 15 -0.40 -31.59 -23.60
C PRO A 15 0.48 -30.74 -22.67
N THR A 16 1.76 -31.11 -22.55
CA THR A 16 2.80 -30.26 -21.98
C THR A 16 2.95 -29.02 -22.87
N VAL A 17 2.20 -27.96 -22.55
CA VAL A 17 2.44 -26.65 -23.10
C VAL A 17 3.72 -26.14 -22.43
N THR A 18 4.83 -26.18 -23.15
CA THR A 18 6.02 -25.39 -22.81
C THR A 18 5.64 -23.93 -22.99
N ALA A 19 5.09 -23.33 -21.92
CA ALA A 19 4.80 -21.91 -21.90
C ALA A 19 6.14 -21.16 -21.96
N GLN A 20 6.41 -20.52 -23.10
CA GLN A 20 7.41 -19.46 -23.15
C GLN A 20 7.02 -18.43 -22.11
N LEU A 21 7.91 -18.17 -21.12
CA LEU A 21 7.77 -17.08 -20.17
C LEU A 21 7.50 -15.78 -20.96
N PRO A 22 6.47 -15.01 -20.61
CA PRO A 22 6.34 -13.68 -21.18
C PRO A 22 7.65 -12.92 -20.90
N PRO A 23 8.03 -11.98 -21.79
CA PRO A 23 9.18 -11.12 -21.53
C PRO A 23 9.02 -10.56 -20.13
N ALA A 24 10.10 -10.60 -19.35
CA ALA A 24 10.12 -10.12 -17.96
C ALA A 24 9.31 -8.84 -17.89
N LEU A 25 8.34 -8.78 -16.98
CA LEU A 25 7.48 -7.59 -16.82
C LEU A 25 8.43 -6.39 -16.71
N GLY A 26 8.59 -5.61 -17.79
CA GLY A 26 9.58 -4.55 -17.85
C GLY A 26 9.20 -3.45 -16.86
N ALA A 27 9.98 -3.30 -15.80
CA ALA A 27 9.82 -2.15 -14.91
C ALA A 27 10.05 -0.86 -15.70
N VAL A 28 9.18 0.13 -15.51
CA VAL A 28 9.37 1.46 -16.12
C VAL A 28 10.43 2.20 -15.32
N GLU A 29 11.64 2.31 -15.86
CA GLU A 29 12.74 3.07 -15.26
C GLU A 29 12.86 4.44 -15.91
N VAL A 30 13.01 5.49 -15.08
CA VAL A 30 13.33 6.85 -15.51
C VAL A 30 14.52 7.35 -14.71
N ARG A 31 15.47 8.01 -15.39
CA ARG A 31 16.62 8.72 -14.80
C ARG A 31 16.44 10.21 -15.03
N SER A 32 16.80 11.01 -14.03
CA SER A 32 16.60 12.45 -14.05
C SER A 32 17.64 13.16 -13.17
N SER A 33 18.01 14.35 -13.53
CA SER A 33 18.77 15.26 -12.66
C SER A 33 17.86 16.23 -11.87
N ALA A 34 16.60 16.41 -12.32
CA ALA A 34 15.65 17.36 -11.73
C ALA A 34 14.69 16.70 -10.73
N GLY A 35 14.69 15.36 -10.63
CA GLY A 35 13.84 14.59 -9.72
C GLY A 35 12.94 13.61 -10.44
N VAL A 36 12.38 12.67 -9.68
CA VAL A 36 11.48 11.64 -10.18
C VAL A 36 10.26 11.48 -9.29
N VAL A 37 9.15 11.11 -9.91
CA VAL A 37 7.91 10.70 -9.23
C VAL A 37 7.53 9.31 -9.73
N VAL A 38 7.26 8.40 -8.83
CA VAL A 38 6.87 7.03 -9.13
C VAL A 38 5.53 6.73 -8.46
N ALA A 39 4.54 6.29 -9.23
CA ALA A 39 3.19 6.01 -8.74
C ALA A 39 2.57 4.83 -9.52
N ASN A 40 1.44 4.29 -9.03
CA ASN A 40 0.75 3.16 -9.66
C ASN A 40 0.09 3.50 -11.01
N THR A 41 -0.07 4.79 -11.33
CA THR A 41 -0.62 5.21 -12.61
C THR A 41 0.28 6.25 -13.27
N ARG A 42 0.30 6.25 -14.60
CA ARG A 42 1.02 7.24 -15.39
C ARG A 42 0.54 8.65 -15.10
N GLU A 43 -0.77 8.82 -15.00
CA GLU A 43 -1.44 10.09 -14.76
C GLU A 43 -0.97 10.71 -13.44
N ALA A 44 -0.88 9.90 -12.39
CA ALA A 44 -0.44 10.37 -11.08
C ALA A 44 1.06 10.68 -11.05
N ALA A 45 1.90 9.85 -11.64
CA ALA A 45 3.33 10.12 -11.75
C ALA A 45 3.60 11.43 -12.52
N GLU A 46 2.90 11.64 -13.64
CA GLU A 46 3.02 12.86 -14.45
C GLU A 46 2.47 14.10 -13.71
N ALA A 47 1.38 13.96 -12.94
CA ALA A 47 0.84 15.04 -12.12
C ALA A 47 1.88 15.54 -11.10
N GLY A 48 2.56 14.64 -10.41
CA GLY A 48 3.65 15.00 -9.51
C GLY A 48 4.86 15.59 -10.24
N ALA A 49 5.26 14.99 -11.37
CA ALA A 49 6.38 15.49 -12.18
C ALA A 49 6.11 16.90 -12.75
N MET A 50 4.85 17.25 -13.02
CA MET A 50 4.48 18.63 -13.40
C MET A 50 4.85 19.64 -12.31
N LEU A 51 4.64 19.29 -11.03
CA LEU A 51 5.01 20.17 -9.91
C LEU A 51 6.52 20.31 -9.80
N LEU A 52 7.31 19.24 -9.99
CA LEU A 52 8.78 19.33 -10.04
C LEU A 52 9.23 20.27 -11.18
N ARG A 53 8.70 20.09 -12.39
CA ARG A 53 8.98 20.95 -13.54
C ARG A 53 8.60 22.42 -13.32
N ALA A 54 7.58 22.68 -12.52
CA ALA A 54 7.16 24.02 -12.13
C ALA A 54 8.00 24.62 -10.97
N GLY A 55 9.05 23.91 -10.51
CA GLY A 55 9.92 24.36 -9.43
C GLY A 55 9.39 24.05 -8.02
N GLY A 56 8.39 23.19 -7.90
CA GLY A 56 7.96 22.61 -6.63
C GLY A 56 8.96 21.58 -6.10
N ASN A 57 8.90 21.28 -4.82
CA ASN A 57 9.75 20.28 -4.17
C ASN A 57 9.10 18.87 -4.15
N ALA A 58 9.77 17.89 -3.53
CA ALA A 58 9.29 16.52 -3.42
C ALA A 58 7.93 16.42 -2.70
N VAL A 59 7.62 17.32 -1.76
CA VAL A 59 6.35 17.33 -1.02
C VAL A 59 5.21 17.79 -1.92
N ASP A 60 5.40 18.86 -2.67
CA ASP A 60 4.41 19.36 -3.65
C ASP A 60 4.09 18.27 -4.69
N ALA A 61 5.13 17.61 -5.20
CA ALA A 61 5.01 16.55 -6.19
C ALA A 61 4.28 15.32 -5.64
N ALA A 62 4.61 14.90 -4.42
CA ALA A 62 3.95 13.77 -3.77
C ALA A 62 2.47 14.06 -3.48
N ALA A 63 2.16 15.28 -3.05
CA ALA A 63 0.78 15.71 -2.78
C ALA A 63 -0.05 15.74 -4.07
N ALA A 64 0.49 16.28 -5.17
CA ALA A 64 -0.20 16.30 -6.47
C ALA A 64 -0.42 14.88 -7.01
N ALA A 65 0.59 14.00 -6.92
CA ALA A 65 0.47 12.61 -7.31
C ALA A 65 -0.57 11.86 -6.46
N ALA A 66 -0.62 12.09 -5.14
CA ALA A 66 -1.59 11.48 -4.24
C ALA A 66 -3.05 11.87 -4.58
N LEU A 67 -3.28 13.16 -4.87
CA LEU A 67 -4.60 13.63 -5.31
C LEU A 67 -4.98 13.08 -6.69
N ALA A 68 -4.03 12.99 -7.61
CA ALA A 68 -4.24 12.41 -8.93
C ALA A 68 -4.52 10.89 -8.88
N LEU A 69 -3.90 10.14 -7.93
CA LEU A 69 -4.25 8.73 -7.68
C LEU A 69 -5.72 8.57 -7.26
N GLY A 70 -6.28 9.51 -6.50
CA GLY A 70 -7.71 9.49 -6.16
C GLY A 70 -8.64 9.58 -7.37
N VAL A 71 -8.13 10.07 -8.51
CA VAL A 71 -8.85 10.11 -9.79
C VAL A 71 -8.55 8.87 -10.63
N SER A 72 -7.28 8.45 -10.69
CA SER A 72 -6.79 7.44 -11.62
C SER A 72 -6.69 6.01 -11.04
N GLU A 73 -6.78 5.88 -9.71
CA GLU A 73 -6.82 4.59 -8.97
C GLU A 73 -7.89 4.65 -7.85
N PRO A 74 -9.16 4.95 -8.20
CA PRO A 74 -10.22 5.20 -7.22
C PRO A 74 -10.60 3.97 -6.40
N GLU A 75 -10.21 2.78 -6.84
CA GLU A 75 -10.41 1.53 -6.11
C GLU A 75 -9.50 1.40 -4.89
N ALA A 76 -8.40 2.13 -4.83
CA ALA A 76 -7.37 1.98 -3.79
C ALA A 76 -7.13 3.25 -2.98
N SER A 77 -7.58 4.41 -3.46
CA SER A 77 -7.22 5.71 -2.89
C SER A 77 -8.26 6.78 -3.14
N GLY A 78 -8.06 7.97 -2.57
CA GLY A 78 -8.88 9.15 -2.82
C GLY A 78 -9.17 9.98 -1.58
N LEU A 79 -9.96 11.05 -1.75
CA LEU A 79 -10.29 12.03 -0.71
C LEU A 79 -10.96 11.40 0.52
N GLY A 80 -11.70 10.31 0.32
CA GLY A 80 -12.40 9.58 1.39
C GLY A 80 -11.52 8.67 2.25
N GLY A 81 -10.19 8.68 2.08
CA GLY A 81 -9.26 7.73 2.68
C GLY A 81 -8.30 8.29 3.71
N SER A 82 -7.25 7.51 3.93
CA SER A 82 -6.09 7.80 4.81
C SER A 82 -4.84 8.02 3.98
N VAL A 83 -3.92 8.85 4.48
CA VAL A 83 -2.59 9.08 3.89
C VAL A 83 -1.53 9.02 4.99
N TRP A 84 -0.44 8.31 4.74
CA TRP A 84 0.78 8.34 5.52
C TRP A 84 1.91 8.86 4.66
N MET A 85 2.54 9.93 5.10
CA MET A 85 3.61 10.59 4.38
C MET A 85 4.87 10.63 5.24
N LEU A 86 5.91 9.91 4.81
CA LEU A 86 7.25 9.99 5.38
C LEU A 86 8.08 10.91 4.50
N ILE A 87 8.59 11.99 5.09
CA ILE A 87 9.33 13.06 4.43
C ILE A 87 10.75 13.07 4.96
N HIS A 88 11.74 13.02 4.08
CA HIS A 88 13.13 13.34 4.36
C HIS A 88 13.49 14.64 3.66
N LEU A 89 13.87 15.64 4.44
CA LEU A 89 14.37 16.91 3.90
C LEU A 89 15.90 16.86 3.79
N ALA A 90 16.45 17.34 2.70
CA ALA A 90 17.89 17.32 2.41
C ALA A 90 18.76 17.97 3.51
N ARG A 91 18.16 18.80 4.36
CA ARG A 91 18.81 19.36 5.57
C ARG A 91 18.93 18.37 6.73
N GLY A 92 18.56 17.11 6.53
CA GLY A 92 18.68 16.05 7.52
C GLY A 92 17.55 15.99 8.55
N VAL A 93 16.33 16.40 8.17
CA VAL A 93 15.14 16.34 9.02
C VAL A 93 14.17 15.31 8.46
N ASP A 94 13.75 14.39 9.30
CA ASP A 94 12.78 13.35 8.98
C ASP A 94 11.46 13.63 9.70
N ILE A 95 10.35 13.60 8.96
CA ILE A 95 9.00 13.90 9.45
C ILE A 95 8.06 12.76 9.03
N PHE A 96 7.18 12.34 9.91
CA PHE A 96 6.08 11.45 9.57
C PHE A 96 4.75 12.17 9.80
N VAL A 97 3.97 12.34 8.74
CA VAL A 97 2.63 12.94 8.79
C VAL A 97 1.61 11.81 8.70
N ASP A 98 0.82 11.67 9.77
CA ASP A 98 -0.21 10.66 9.95
C ASP A 98 -1.59 11.28 9.67
N GLY A 99 -2.18 10.92 8.53
CA GLY A 99 -3.55 11.22 8.14
C GLY A 99 -4.41 9.95 8.13
N SER A 100 -4.31 9.14 9.16
CA SER A 100 -5.19 7.99 9.35
C SER A 100 -6.63 8.42 9.49
N ALA A 101 -7.56 7.56 9.09
CA ALA A 101 -8.96 7.77 9.39
C ALA A 101 -9.23 7.65 10.90
N ALA A 102 -10.21 8.39 11.41
CA ALA A 102 -10.55 8.38 12.83
C ALA A 102 -11.92 7.78 13.08
N VAL A 103 -12.10 7.20 14.29
CA VAL A 103 -13.40 6.72 14.78
C VAL A 103 -14.30 7.92 15.03
N PRO A 104 -15.50 8.02 14.41
CA PRO A 104 -16.47 9.07 14.71
C PRO A 104 -17.04 8.91 16.13
N ALA A 105 -17.48 10.02 16.75
CA ALA A 105 -17.98 10.05 18.12
C ALA A 105 -19.23 9.18 18.32
N ALA A 106 -20.05 9.03 17.30
CA ALA A 106 -21.29 8.25 17.33
C ALA A 106 -21.10 6.77 16.95
N ALA A 107 -19.86 6.30 16.71
CA ALA A 107 -19.60 4.91 16.34
C ALA A 107 -20.11 3.96 17.44
N ASP A 108 -20.94 2.99 17.01
CA ASP A 108 -21.55 2.00 17.90
C ASP A 108 -20.74 0.69 17.85
N PRO A 109 -20.06 0.31 18.96
CA PRO A 109 -19.26 -0.90 19.03
C PRO A 109 -20.04 -2.18 18.75
N ASP A 110 -21.33 -2.25 19.15
CA ASP A 110 -22.16 -3.43 18.95
C ASP A 110 -22.54 -3.60 17.48
N VAL A 111 -22.85 -2.51 16.79
CA VAL A 111 -23.09 -2.50 15.34
C VAL A 111 -21.83 -2.91 14.58
N LEU A 112 -20.67 -2.35 14.94
CA LEU A 112 -19.39 -2.68 14.28
C LEU A 112 -19.01 -4.15 14.52
N GLU A 113 -19.24 -4.69 15.72
CA GLU A 113 -18.99 -6.10 16.00
C GLU A 113 -19.95 -7.02 15.23
N ALA A 114 -21.22 -6.65 15.08
CA ALA A 114 -22.18 -7.40 14.28
C ALA A 114 -21.75 -7.45 12.80
N LEU A 115 -21.34 -6.30 12.21
CA LEU A 115 -20.81 -6.23 10.85
C LEU A 115 -19.54 -7.08 10.67
N ARG A 116 -18.62 -6.98 11.61
CA ARG A 116 -17.37 -7.75 11.61
C ARG A 116 -17.64 -9.26 11.66
N THR A 117 -18.55 -9.71 12.54
CA THR A 117 -18.93 -11.11 12.69
C THR A 117 -19.62 -11.65 11.44
N ALA A 118 -20.43 -10.83 10.78
CA ALA A 118 -21.07 -11.15 9.50
C ALA A 118 -20.11 -11.06 8.29
N GLY A 119 -18.87 -10.63 8.49
CA GLY A 119 -17.90 -10.41 7.39
C GLY A 119 -18.26 -9.23 6.48
N VAL A 120 -19.10 -8.30 6.95
CA VAL A 120 -19.56 -7.14 6.19
C VAL A 120 -18.60 -5.98 6.38
N ASN A 121 -18.04 -5.48 5.30
CA ASN A 121 -17.11 -4.34 5.27
C ASN A 121 -17.54 -3.29 4.23
N VAL A 122 -18.81 -3.22 3.92
CA VAL A 122 -19.42 -2.29 2.99
C VAL A 122 -20.55 -1.52 3.66
N GLY A 123 -20.96 -0.43 3.02
CA GLY A 123 -22.05 0.43 3.50
C GLY A 123 -21.55 1.55 4.43
N TYR A 124 -22.44 2.51 4.67
CA TYR A 124 -22.13 3.75 5.38
C TYR A 124 -21.68 3.54 6.83
N ALA A 125 -22.15 2.48 7.50
CA ALA A 125 -21.72 2.13 8.85
C ALA A 125 -20.24 1.69 8.96
N SER A 126 -19.58 1.38 7.83
CA SER A 126 -18.14 1.06 7.80
C SER A 126 -17.24 2.28 7.59
N VAL A 127 -17.82 3.48 7.35
CA VAL A 127 -17.09 4.71 7.04
C VAL A 127 -16.53 5.35 8.30
N ALA A 128 -15.21 5.54 8.35
CA ALA A 128 -14.53 6.37 9.34
C ALA A 128 -14.28 7.79 8.82
N VAL A 129 -13.99 8.73 9.72
CA VAL A 129 -13.67 10.12 9.38
C VAL A 129 -12.40 10.17 8.52
N PRO A 130 -12.43 10.66 7.26
CA PRO A 130 -11.27 10.66 6.39
C PRO A 130 -10.17 11.61 6.89
N GLY A 131 -8.93 11.13 7.01
CA GLY A 131 -7.79 11.96 7.45
C GLY A 131 -6.80 12.30 6.34
N GLY A 132 -6.91 11.66 5.17
CA GLY A 132 -5.91 11.74 4.12
C GLY A 132 -5.66 13.15 3.58
N LEU A 133 -6.73 13.90 3.29
CA LEU A 133 -6.61 15.26 2.79
C LEU A 133 -6.00 16.21 3.85
N ALA A 134 -6.27 15.98 5.14
CA ALA A 134 -5.63 16.77 6.21
C ALA A 134 -4.12 16.59 6.22
N ALA A 135 -3.62 15.35 6.02
CA ALA A 135 -2.18 15.09 5.92
C ALA A 135 -1.55 15.73 4.68
N ILE A 136 -2.20 15.63 3.53
CA ILE A 136 -1.72 16.26 2.29
C ILE A 136 -1.63 17.78 2.47
N ALA A 137 -2.70 18.41 2.96
CA ALA A 137 -2.74 19.85 3.15
C ALA A 137 -1.70 20.33 4.19
N HIS A 138 -1.59 19.61 5.32
CA HIS A 138 -0.59 19.89 6.34
C HIS A 138 0.84 19.83 5.79
N ALA A 139 1.15 18.77 5.02
CA ALA A 139 2.47 18.60 4.43
C ALA A 139 2.80 19.71 3.43
N VAL A 140 1.85 20.09 2.56
CA VAL A 140 2.03 21.19 1.59
C VAL A 140 2.23 22.52 2.32
N GLU A 141 1.44 22.82 3.35
CA GLU A 141 1.52 24.07 4.11
C GLU A 141 2.86 24.23 4.84
N HIS A 142 3.40 23.17 5.44
CA HIS A 142 4.58 23.25 6.31
C HIS A 142 5.90 22.91 5.58
N TYR A 143 5.85 22.09 4.54
CA TYR A 143 7.03 21.52 3.88
C TYR A 143 7.02 21.68 2.35
N GLY A 144 5.89 22.08 1.76
CA GLY A 144 5.77 22.40 0.35
C GLY A 144 6.31 23.78 0.02
N THR A 145 6.40 24.08 -1.26
CA THR A 145 6.85 25.36 -1.81
C THR A 145 5.85 26.00 -2.77
N ARG A 146 4.80 25.23 -3.13
CA ARG A 146 3.76 25.67 -4.08
C ARG A 146 2.43 25.88 -3.36
N PRO A 147 1.61 26.86 -3.82
CA PRO A 147 0.26 27.03 -3.31
C PRO A 147 -0.57 25.74 -3.46
N PHE A 148 -1.40 25.43 -2.48
CA PHE A 148 -2.27 24.24 -2.50
C PHE A 148 -3.15 24.15 -3.77
N ALA A 149 -3.62 25.29 -4.28
CA ALA A 149 -4.38 25.36 -5.53
C ALA A 149 -3.61 24.79 -6.74
N GLU A 150 -2.30 25.03 -6.82
CA GLU A 150 -1.45 24.50 -7.89
C GLU A 150 -1.24 22.99 -7.72
N VAL A 151 -1.13 22.52 -6.49
CA VAL A 151 -0.98 21.10 -6.15
C VAL A 151 -2.24 20.31 -6.53
N VAL A 152 -3.43 20.88 -6.36
CA VAL A 152 -4.72 20.25 -6.72
C VAL A 152 -5.00 20.28 -8.23
N ALA A 153 -4.50 21.27 -8.95
CA ALA A 153 -4.85 21.53 -10.35
C ALA A 153 -4.68 20.33 -11.30
N PRO A 154 -3.62 19.50 -11.22
CA PRO A 154 -3.50 18.32 -12.08
C PRO A 154 -4.63 17.31 -11.87
N ALA A 155 -5.05 17.07 -10.61
CA ALA A 155 -6.15 16.16 -10.31
C ALA A 155 -7.50 16.69 -10.83
N VAL A 156 -7.73 18.02 -10.77
CA VAL A 156 -8.90 18.66 -11.42
C VAL A 156 -8.91 18.35 -12.91
N ALA A 157 -7.81 18.60 -13.59
CA ALA A 157 -7.71 18.39 -15.03
C ALA A 157 -7.96 16.91 -15.43
N LEU A 158 -7.43 15.96 -14.65
CA LEU A 158 -7.67 14.52 -14.88
C LEU A 158 -9.15 14.15 -14.71
N ALA A 159 -9.79 14.64 -13.67
CA ALA A 159 -11.21 14.34 -13.40
C ALA A 159 -12.14 14.95 -14.45
N GLU A 160 -11.78 16.11 -15.03
CA GLU A 160 -12.54 16.80 -16.08
C GLU A 160 -12.35 16.18 -17.45
N ASN A 161 -11.09 16.00 -17.85
CA ASN A 161 -10.73 15.56 -19.18
C ASN A 161 -10.89 14.04 -19.36
N GLY A 162 -10.98 13.32 -18.24
CA GLY A 162 -11.07 11.86 -18.19
C GLY A 162 -9.71 11.18 -18.28
N ILE A 163 -9.73 9.91 -17.92
CA ILE A 163 -8.57 9.01 -17.88
C ILE A 163 -8.88 7.71 -18.61
N ILE A 164 -7.84 7.00 -19.03
CA ILE A 164 -7.94 5.61 -19.48
C ILE A 164 -7.53 4.72 -18.30
N LEU A 165 -8.44 3.89 -17.83
CA LEU A 165 -8.11 2.93 -16.77
C LEU A 165 -7.10 1.90 -17.29
N PRO A 166 -6.01 1.67 -16.55
CA PRO A 166 -5.03 0.67 -16.94
C PRO A 166 -5.62 -0.76 -16.81
N PRO A 167 -5.04 -1.77 -17.51
CA PRO A 167 -5.56 -3.14 -17.50
C PRO A 167 -5.77 -3.73 -16.09
N HIS A 168 -4.91 -3.39 -15.13
CA HIS A 168 -5.09 -3.85 -13.75
C HIS A 168 -6.30 -3.18 -13.07
N GLY A 169 -6.53 -1.88 -13.28
CA GLY A 169 -7.71 -1.17 -12.76
C GLY A 169 -9.00 -1.76 -13.31
N LEU A 170 -9.05 -2.07 -14.61
CA LEU A 170 -10.18 -2.78 -15.23
C LEU A 170 -10.39 -4.17 -14.59
N ALA A 171 -9.32 -4.93 -14.34
CA ALA A 171 -9.41 -6.23 -13.68
C ALA A 171 -9.92 -6.13 -12.24
N VAL A 172 -9.54 -5.08 -11.50
CA VAL A 172 -10.07 -4.80 -10.15
C VAL A 172 -11.55 -4.44 -10.21
N LEU A 173 -11.94 -3.55 -11.11
CA LEU A 173 -13.35 -3.18 -11.33
C LEU A 173 -14.22 -4.41 -11.60
N GLU A 174 -13.78 -5.30 -12.49
CA GLU A 174 -14.51 -6.53 -12.80
C GLU A 174 -14.59 -7.47 -11.60
N ASN A 175 -13.47 -7.68 -10.91
CA ASN A 175 -13.41 -8.59 -9.77
C ASN A 175 -14.23 -8.11 -8.55
N PHE A 176 -14.37 -6.80 -8.38
CA PHE A 176 -15.13 -6.16 -7.29
C PHE A 176 -16.41 -5.48 -7.74
N ARG A 177 -16.91 -5.81 -8.92
CA ARG A 177 -18.14 -5.25 -9.52
C ARG A 177 -19.34 -5.31 -8.57
N SER A 178 -19.51 -6.38 -7.81
CA SER A 178 -20.59 -6.51 -6.83
C SER A 178 -20.59 -5.40 -5.78
N ARG A 179 -19.43 -4.87 -5.45
CA ARG A 179 -19.30 -3.74 -4.51
C ARG A 179 -19.77 -2.42 -5.12
N LEU A 180 -19.57 -2.23 -6.42
CA LEU A 180 -20.07 -1.06 -7.15
C LEU A 180 -21.59 -1.06 -7.26
N LEU A 181 -22.20 -2.23 -7.50
CA LEU A 181 -23.64 -2.40 -7.66
C LEU A 181 -24.43 -2.04 -6.39
N GLY A 182 -23.77 -2.03 -5.22
CA GLY A 182 -24.36 -1.58 -3.95
C GLY A 182 -24.56 -0.06 -3.84
N SER A 183 -23.97 0.73 -4.75
CA SER A 183 -24.03 2.19 -4.74
C SER A 183 -24.43 2.74 -6.10
N PRO A 184 -25.61 3.39 -6.22
CA PRO A 184 -26.01 4.07 -7.46
C PRO A 184 -24.95 5.06 -7.97
N THR A 185 -24.29 5.77 -7.06
CA THR A 185 -23.23 6.73 -7.39
C THR A 185 -22.03 6.05 -8.04
N LEU A 186 -21.48 5.00 -7.41
CA LEU A 186 -20.33 4.27 -7.97
C LEU A 186 -20.70 3.52 -9.25
N THR A 187 -21.90 2.92 -9.30
CA THR A 187 -22.45 2.33 -10.51
C THR A 187 -22.46 3.35 -11.66
N GLY A 188 -22.99 4.54 -11.44
CA GLY A 188 -23.07 5.60 -12.46
C GLY A 188 -21.71 6.14 -12.90
N ILE A 189 -20.68 6.05 -12.06
CA ILE A 189 -19.30 6.45 -12.42
C ILE A 189 -18.65 5.38 -13.30
N PHE A 190 -18.70 4.10 -12.91
CA PHE A 190 -17.85 3.05 -13.48
C PHE A 190 -18.58 2.11 -14.45
N LEU A 191 -19.91 2.01 -14.40
CA LEU A 191 -20.70 1.11 -15.23
C LEU A 191 -21.60 1.90 -16.20
N ASP A 192 -21.91 1.29 -17.34
CA ASP A 192 -22.90 1.80 -18.29
C ASP A 192 -24.34 1.40 -17.89
N GLU A 193 -25.32 1.78 -18.72
CA GLU A 193 -26.73 1.47 -18.49
C GLU A 193 -27.03 -0.04 -18.48
N SER A 194 -26.19 -0.86 -19.12
CA SER A 194 -26.27 -2.32 -19.11
C SER A 194 -25.54 -2.94 -17.92
N LEU A 195 -25.06 -2.13 -16.98
CA LEU A 195 -24.25 -2.53 -15.82
C LEU A 195 -22.95 -3.23 -16.23
N VAL A 196 -22.44 -2.94 -17.40
CA VAL A 196 -21.14 -3.38 -17.89
C VAL A 196 -20.13 -2.27 -17.61
N LEU A 197 -18.85 -2.65 -17.37
CA LEU A 197 -17.79 -1.67 -17.22
C LEU A 197 -17.76 -0.74 -18.42
N ARG A 198 -17.69 0.58 -18.15
CA ARG A 198 -17.48 1.55 -19.21
C ARG A 198 -16.22 1.17 -19.98
N PRO A 199 -16.29 1.07 -21.30
CA PRO A 199 -15.11 0.72 -22.11
C PRO A 199 -14.02 1.78 -21.91
N ALA A 200 -12.76 1.37 -22.12
CA ALA A 200 -11.61 2.30 -22.04
C ALA A 200 -11.73 3.48 -23.05
N ASP A 201 -12.64 3.39 -23.99
CA ASP A 201 -13.04 4.44 -24.93
C ASP A 201 -14.58 4.55 -24.90
N PRO A 202 -15.20 5.64 -24.45
CA PRO A 202 -14.60 6.94 -24.13
C PRO A 202 -13.88 7.01 -22.78
N LEU A 203 -13.08 8.09 -22.58
CA LEU A 203 -12.37 8.39 -21.35
C LEU A 203 -13.32 8.42 -20.14
N LEU A 204 -12.88 7.86 -19.01
CA LEU A 204 -13.61 7.92 -17.74
C LEU A 204 -13.53 9.33 -17.15
N CYS A 205 -14.55 10.16 -17.39
CA CYS A 205 -14.70 11.45 -16.75
C CYS A 205 -15.41 11.31 -15.40
N GLN A 206 -14.99 12.13 -14.42
CA GLN A 206 -15.57 12.12 -13.06
C GLN A 206 -16.05 13.53 -12.68
N PRO A 207 -17.16 14.01 -13.27
CA PRO A 207 -17.57 15.43 -13.17
C PRO A 207 -17.92 15.86 -11.74
N ALA A 208 -18.47 14.98 -10.90
CA ALA A 208 -18.74 15.29 -9.49
C ALA A 208 -17.43 15.48 -8.72
N LEU A 209 -16.47 14.56 -8.86
CA LEU A 209 -15.15 14.69 -8.25
C LEU A 209 -14.39 15.93 -8.75
N ALA A 210 -14.50 16.25 -10.05
CA ALA A 210 -13.91 17.47 -10.61
C ALA A 210 -14.46 18.74 -9.95
N ARG A 211 -15.77 18.80 -9.68
CA ARG A 211 -16.38 19.93 -8.94
C ARG A 211 -15.82 20.03 -7.53
N THR A 212 -15.77 18.90 -6.81
CA THR A 212 -15.20 18.83 -5.45
C THR A 212 -13.75 19.32 -5.43
N LEU A 213 -12.92 18.83 -6.34
CA LEU A 213 -11.50 19.24 -6.44
C LEU A 213 -11.35 20.73 -6.79
N ARG A 214 -12.19 21.29 -7.68
CA ARG A 214 -12.18 22.74 -7.96
C ARG A 214 -12.55 23.58 -6.74
N VAL A 215 -13.51 23.15 -5.94
CA VAL A 215 -13.88 23.81 -4.69
C VAL A 215 -12.68 23.80 -3.74
N LEU A 216 -12.00 22.65 -3.57
CA LEU A 216 -10.79 22.53 -2.76
C LEU A 216 -9.63 23.40 -3.29
N ALA A 217 -9.42 23.48 -4.60
CA ALA A 217 -8.41 24.34 -5.19
C ALA A 217 -8.68 25.83 -4.91
N ARG A 218 -9.96 26.24 -4.91
CA ARG A 218 -10.36 27.64 -4.70
C ARG A 218 -10.41 28.05 -3.23
N LEU A 219 -10.93 27.19 -2.34
CA LEU A 219 -11.24 27.50 -0.94
C LEU A 219 -10.26 26.86 0.05
N GLY A 220 -9.41 25.94 -0.41
CA GLY A 220 -8.47 25.21 0.43
C GLY A 220 -9.07 23.95 1.04
N ALA A 221 -8.20 23.13 1.66
CA ALA A 221 -8.58 21.86 2.28
C ALA A 221 -9.54 22.02 3.48
N ALA A 222 -9.59 23.19 4.10
CA ALA A 222 -10.51 23.46 5.21
C ALA A 222 -11.98 23.27 4.81
N GLU A 223 -12.32 23.48 3.56
CA GLU A 223 -13.67 23.29 3.01
C GLU A 223 -14.16 21.84 3.13
N PHE A 224 -13.24 20.89 3.01
CA PHE A 224 -13.53 19.45 3.16
C PHE A 224 -13.94 19.08 4.59
N TYR A 225 -13.47 19.83 5.58
CA TYR A 225 -13.67 19.52 6.99
C TYR A 225 -14.66 20.45 7.70
N ARG A 226 -14.93 21.65 7.16
CA ARG A 226 -15.72 22.71 7.83
C ARG A 226 -16.67 23.46 6.94
N GLY A 227 -16.64 23.19 5.62
CA GLY A 227 -17.47 23.89 4.65
C GLY A 227 -18.66 23.07 4.15
N GLU A 228 -19.12 23.40 2.95
CA GLU A 228 -20.26 22.75 2.30
C GLU A 228 -19.96 21.27 1.98
N ILE A 229 -18.71 20.94 1.62
CA ILE A 229 -18.30 19.54 1.39
C ILE A 229 -18.51 18.72 2.66
N ALA A 230 -18.09 19.22 3.83
CA ALA A 230 -18.27 18.55 5.11
C ALA A 230 -19.75 18.35 5.44
N ALA A 231 -20.58 19.39 5.26
CA ALA A 231 -22.02 19.33 5.52
C ALA A 231 -22.72 18.30 4.63
N THR A 232 -22.40 18.31 3.32
CA THR A 232 -22.97 17.37 2.34
C THR A 232 -22.56 15.93 2.65
N MET A 233 -21.26 15.70 2.98
CA MET A 233 -20.74 14.40 3.38
C MET A 233 -21.43 13.84 4.62
N ALA A 234 -21.50 14.64 5.69
CA ALA A 234 -22.11 14.22 6.96
C ALA A 234 -23.62 13.95 6.81
N ALA A 235 -24.33 14.79 6.05
CA ALA A 235 -25.75 14.61 5.80
C ALA A 235 -26.03 13.29 5.07
N ASP A 236 -25.28 12.97 4.01
CA ASP A 236 -25.47 11.72 3.26
C ASP A 236 -25.10 10.49 4.12
N ILE A 237 -23.95 10.54 4.81
CA ILE A 237 -23.49 9.42 5.65
C ILE A 237 -24.51 9.13 6.75
N THR A 238 -24.99 10.14 7.47
CA THR A 238 -25.94 9.94 8.57
C THR A 238 -27.34 9.52 8.09
N ALA A 239 -27.81 10.08 6.97
CA ALA A 239 -29.10 9.69 6.38
C ALA A 239 -29.14 8.21 5.97
N ASN A 240 -27.97 7.61 5.69
CA ASN A 240 -27.83 6.21 5.29
C ASN A 240 -27.29 5.30 6.40
N GLY A 241 -27.36 5.72 7.68
CA GLY A 241 -27.03 4.90 8.83
C GLY A 241 -25.54 4.81 9.17
N GLY A 242 -24.72 5.73 8.65
CA GLY A 242 -23.33 5.88 9.06
C GLY A 242 -23.18 6.81 10.27
N PHE A 243 -21.96 6.90 10.82
CA PHE A 243 -21.68 7.53 12.10
C PHE A 243 -20.95 8.88 12.01
N VAL A 244 -20.52 9.31 10.82
CA VAL A 244 -19.72 10.54 10.67
C VAL A 244 -20.60 11.77 10.66
N HIS A 245 -20.41 12.64 11.63
CA HIS A 245 -21.09 13.94 11.74
C HIS A 245 -20.12 15.10 11.39
N THR A 246 -20.66 16.28 11.18
CA THR A 246 -19.86 17.50 10.90
C THR A 246 -18.86 17.80 12.01
N ALA A 247 -19.22 17.56 13.27
CA ALA A 247 -18.31 17.76 14.42
C ALA A 247 -17.08 16.85 14.37
N ASP A 248 -17.23 15.61 13.88
CA ASP A 248 -16.12 14.68 13.69
C ASP A 248 -15.17 15.17 12.60
N LEU A 249 -15.72 15.66 11.49
CA LEU A 249 -14.95 16.26 10.40
C LEU A 249 -14.22 17.52 10.88
N GLU A 250 -14.90 18.42 11.60
CA GLU A 250 -14.30 19.63 12.17
C GLU A 250 -13.17 19.35 13.15
N ALA A 251 -13.23 18.22 13.88
CA ALA A 251 -12.20 17.78 14.81
C ALA A 251 -10.99 17.15 14.13
N MET A 252 -11.12 16.68 12.87
CA MET A 252 -10.04 15.97 12.17
C MET A 252 -8.81 16.85 11.96
N ARG A 253 -7.64 16.31 12.31
CA ARG A 253 -6.32 16.91 12.11
C ARG A 253 -5.32 15.83 11.70
N ALA A 254 -4.38 16.20 10.85
CA ALA A 254 -3.18 15.40 10.66
C ALA A 254 -2.28 15.50 11.90
N LEU A 255 -1.58 14.41 12.20
CA LEU A 255 -0.63 14.37 13.31
C LEU A 255 0.81 14.24 12.78
N GLU A 256 1.69 15.09 13.26
CA GLU A 256 3.12 14.82 13.12
C GLU A 256 3.58 13.88 14.23
N ARG A 257 4.28 12.84 13.82
CA ARG A 257 4.86 11.84 14.72
C ARG A 257 6.32 11.66 14.40
N ALA A 258 7.14 11.36 15.40
CA ALA A 258 8.53 11.01 15.17
C ALA A 258 8.60 9.70 14.34
N PRO A 259 9.30 9.68 13.20
CA PRO A 259 9.55 8.44 12.47
C PRO A 259 10.46 7.52 13.27
N LEU A 260 10.46 6.23 12.92
CA LEU A 260 11.44 5.28 13.45
C LEU A 260 12.74 5.36 12.69
N HIS A 261 13.84 5.15 13.40
CA HIS A 261 15.17 5.04 12.84
C HIS A 261 15.77 3.65 13.13
N GLY A 262 16.37 3.04 12.09
CA GLY A 262 17.09 1.79 12.15
C GLY A 262 18.38 1.86 11.36
N ARG A 263 19.18 0.79 11.40
CA ARG A 263 20.41 0.66 10.58
C ARG A 263 20.56 -0.76 10.06
N TYR A 264 20.87 -0.88 8.78
CA TYR A 264 21.12 -2.16 8.13
C TYR A 264 22.31 -2.09 7.20
N ARG A 265 23.32 -2.96 7.39
CA ARG A 265 24.54 -3.02 6.54
C ARG A 265 25.23 -1.67 6.33
N GLY A 266 25.18 -0.77 7.31
CA GLY A 266 25.78 0.57 7.20
C GLY A 266 24.89 1.65 6.61
N PHE A 267 23.68 1.31 6.18
CA PHE A 267 22.65 2.26 5.74
C PHE A 267 21.77 2.67 6.91
N ASP A 268 21.36 3.93 6.93
CA ASP A 268 20.34 4.41 7.86
C ASP A 268 18.95 4.18 7.26
N ILE A 269 17.98 3.80 8.09
CA ILE A 269 16.60 3.51 7.67
C ILE A 269 15.67 4.41 8.44
N VAL A 270 14.81 5.11 7.72
CA VAL A 270 13.70 5.89 8.27
C VAL A 270 12.39 5.21 7.88
N ALA A 271 11.49 5.02 8.84
CA ALA A 271 10.26 4.27 8.64
C ALA A 271 9.08 4.86 9.40
N SER A 272 7.86 4.50 8.96
CA SER A 272 6.65 4.81 9.70
C SER A 272 6.67 4.22 11.12
N PRO A 273 6.20 4.99 12.13
CA PRO A 273 6.11 4.49 13.50
C PRO A 273 4.98 3.46 13.66
N PRO A 274 4.98 2.67 14.75
CA PRO A 274 3.87 1.78 15.08
C PRO A 274 2.54 2.55 15.21
N PRO A 275 1.43 1.88 14.87
CA PRO A 275 1.26 0.48 14.52
C PRO A 275 1.56 0.16 13.04
N GLY A 276 2.25 1.05 12.33
CA GLY A 276 2.69 0.81 10.96
C GLY A 276 3.68 -0.34 10.84
N ALA A 277 3.69 -0.95 9.66
CA ALA A 277 4.53 -2.11 9.39
C ALA A 277 6.03 -1.76 9.18
N GLY A 278 6.39 -0.46 9.15
CA GLY A 278 7.79 -0.03 9.07
C GLY A 278 8.67 -0.58 10.19
N ALA A 279 8.12 -0.67 11.41
CA ALA A 279 8.81 -1.28 12.56
C ALA A 279 9.16 -2.76 12.31
N ALA A 280 8.24 -3.54 11.74
CA ALA A 280 8.49 -4.94 11.41
C ALA A 280 9.54 -5.10 10.30
N VAL A 281 9.58 -4.19 9.32
CA VAL A 281 10.64 -4.21 8.31
C VAL A 281 12.01 -3.94 8.96
N ILE A 282 12.11 -2.96 9.86
CA ILE A 282 13.36 -2.70 10.60
C ILE A 282 13.78 -3.93 11.40
N GLU A 283 12.85 -4.58 12.11
CA GLU A 283 13.16 -5.80 12.86
C GLU A 283 13.62 -6.94 11.96
N ALA A 284 12.92 -7.20 10.86
CA ALA A 284 13.31 -8.23 9.89
C ALA A 284 14.72 -7.97 9.36
N LEU A 285 15.07 -6.72 9.02
CA LEU A 285 16.40 -6.34 8.58
C LEU A 285 17.45 -6.47 9.71
N HIS A 286 17.11 -6.14 10.96
CA HIS A 286 18.00 -6.36 12.10
C HIS A 286 18.26 -7.85 12.35
N ILE A 287 17.24 -8.72 12.20
CA ILE A 287 17.37 -10.18 12.26
C ILE A 287 18.31 -10.67 11.15
N LEU A 288 18.04 -10.26 9.90
CA LEU A 288 18.87 -10.61 8.73
C LEU A 288 20.30 -10.10 8.87
N GLY A 289 20.50 -8.95 9.50
CA GLY A 289 21.80 -8.38 9.81
C GLY A 289 22.67 -9.23 10.75
N ARG A 290 22.09 -10.24 11.41
CA ARG A 290 22.85 -11.20 12.26
C ARG A 290 23.51 -12.33 11.47
N PHE A 291 23.10 -12.50 10.21
CA PHE A 291 23.69 -13.50 9.32
C PHE A 291 24.74 -12.87 8.41
N PRO A 292 25.77 -13.65 8.00
CA PRO A 292 26.78 -13.18 7.06
C PRO A 292 26.13 -12.69 5.76
N PRO A 293 26.63 -11.59 5.14
CA PRO A 293 26.06 -11.05 3.90
C PRO A 293 25.96 -12.09 2.77
N GLU A 294 26.92 -13.03 2.73
CA GLU A 294 27.01 -14.09 1.71
C GLU A 294 25.76 -15.01 1.72
N ARG A 295 25.12 -15.16 2.89
CA ARG A 295 23.87 -15.94 3.03
C ARG A 295 22.69 -15.28 2.32
N LEU A 296 22.75 -13.99 2.04
CA LEU A 296 21.70 -13.20 1.38
C LEU A 296 22.08 -12.79 -0.05
N ALA A 297 23.38 -12.77 -0.36
CA ALA A 297 23.90 -12.34 -1.66
C ALA A 297 23.43 -13.24 -2.81
N ALA A 298 23.31 -14.55 -2.59
CA ALA A 298 22.73 -15.46 -3.54
C ALA A 298 21.19 -15.35 -3.52
N ALA A 299 20.56 -15.37 -4.69
CA ALA A 299 19.09 -15.40 -4.81
C ALA A 299 18.57 -16.86 -4.78
N ASP A 300 19.20 -17.71 -3.99
CA ASP A 300 18.90 -19.13 -3.85
C ASP A 300 17.72 -19.40 -2.89
N PRO A 301 17.19 -20.62 -2.84
CA PRO A 301 16.12 -21.00 -1.93
C PRO A 301 16.47 -20.78 -0.45
N GLY A 302 17.74 -20.96 -0.04
CA GLY A 302 18.18 -20.76 1.34
C GLY A 302 18.10 -19.29 1.78
N SER A 303 18.49 -18.36 0.92
CA SER A 303 18.34 -16.92 1.13
C SER A 303 16.85 -16.51 1.21
N ARG A 304 16.01 -17.09 0.37
CA ARG A 304 14.56 -16.82 0.37
C ARG A 304 13.88 -17.32 1.65
N THR A 305 14.20 -18.54 2.10
CA THR A 305 13.68 -19.08 3.37
C THR A 305 14.15 -18.25 4.56
N LEU A 306 15.42 -17.85 4.60
CA LEU A 306 15.97 -17.01 5.66
C LEU A 306 15.23 -15.66 5.74
N THR A 307 15.01 -15.01 4.59
CA THR A 307 14.26 -13.75 4.51
C THR A 307 12.81 -13.94 4.98
N LEU A 308 12.17 -15.03 4.57
CA LEU A 308 10.79 -15.32 4.93
C LEU A 308 10.62 -15.59 6.44
N GLU A 309 11.56 -16.32 7.07
CA GLU A 309 11.54 -16.56 8.52
C GLU A 309 11.74 -15.26 9.31
N ALA A 310 12.64 -14.37 8.89
CA ALA A 310 12.84 -13.08 9.53
C ALA A 310 11.55 -12.23 9.45
N VAL A 311 10.87 -12.21 8.30
CA VAL A 311 9.60 -11.52 8.11
C VAL A 311 8.49 -12.12 8.98
N ARG A 312 8.40 -13.45 9.08
CA ARG A 312 7.41 -14.14 9.92
C ARG A 312 7.54 -13.77 11.38
N ILE A 313 8.77 -13.75 11.89
CA ILE A 313 9.07 -13.33 13.26
C ILE A 313 8.64 -11.88 13.46
N ALA A 314 9.11 -10.98 12.61
CA ALA A 314 8.83 -9.55 12.74
C ALA A 314 7.33 -9.21 12.62
N LEU A 315 6.59 -9.91 11.77
CA LEU A 315 5.12 -9.74 11.70
C LEU A 315 4.43 -10.20 12.98
N ALA A 316 4.87 -11.32 13.57
CA ALA A 316 4.30 -11.80 14.82
C ALA A 316 4.58 -10.83 15.98
N ASP A 317 5.81 -10.30 16.04
CA ASP A 317 6.21 -9.33 17.06
C ASP A 317 5.48 -7.99 16.88
N LEU A 318 5.26 -7.53 15.63
CA LEU A 318 4.44 -6.36 15.35
C LEU A 318 3.00 -6.54 15.86
N LEU A 319 2.36 -7.66 15.57
CA LEU A 319 0.99 -7.92 16.02
C LEU A 319 0.89 -7.93 17.55
N LEU A 320 1.89 -8.51 18.21
CA LEU A 320 1.98 -8.49 19.67
C LEU A 320 2.19 -7.07 20.21
N ALA A 321 3.07 -6.29 19.57
CA ALA A 321 3.39 -4.92 19.99
C ALA A 321 2.24 -3.94 19.70
N VAL A 322 1.41 -4.19 18.71
CA VAL A 322 0.16 -3.44 18.47
C VAL A 322 -0.84 -3.72 19.59
N ALA A 323 -0.97 -4.98 20.02
CA ALA A 323 -1.83 -5.35 21.15
C ALA A 323 -1.28 -4.83 22.50
N HIS A 324 0.05 -4.70 22.62
CA HIS A 324 0.73 -4.30 23.84
C HIS A 324 1.72 -3.15 23.55
N PRO A 325 1.26 -1.88 23.48
CA PRO A 325 2.08 -0.72 23.10
C PRO A 325 3.45 -0.59 23.78
N PRO A 326 3.64 -0.95 25.05
CA PRO A 326 4.97 -0.93 25.69
C PRO A 326 6.03 -1.79 24.99
N LEU A 327 5.62 -2.81 24.20
CA LEU A 327 6.53 -3.68 23.46
C LEU A 327 7.01 -3.06 22.13
N GLN A 328 6.42 -1.97 21.68
CA GLN A 328 6.75 -1.35 20.39
C GLN A 328 8.22 -0.94 20.29
N ALA A 329 8.85 -0.53 21.38
CA ALA A 329 10.27 -0.19 21.41
C ALA A 329 11.19 -1.38 21.11
N LEU A 330 10.73 -2.62 21.34
CA LEU A 330 11.51 -3.83 21.05
C LEU A 330 11.70 -4.07 19.55
N LEU A 331 10.75 -3.64 18.70
CA LEU A 331 10.80 -3.87 17.26
C LEU A 331 12.01 -3.22 16.57
N VAL A 332 12.59 -2.19 17.17
CA VAL A 332 13.80 -1.53 16.65
C VAL A 332 15.06 -1.86 17.48
N ASP A 333 14.91 -2.66 18.55
CA ASP A 333 16.02 -3.04 19.43
C ASP A 333 16.88 -4.16 18.80
N LYS A 334 18.15 -3.89 18.59
CA LYS A 334 19.10 -4.86 18.01
C LYS A 334 19.36 -6.07 18.90
N GLY A 335 19.26 -5.91 20.23
CA GLY A 335 19.41 -7.01 21.18
C GLY A 335 18.21 -7.95 21.12
N HIS A 336 17.00 -7.39 20.97
CA HIS A 336 15.79 -8.18 20.71
C HIS A 336 15.93 -8.96 19.40
N ALA A 337 16.24 -8.29 18.29
CA ALA A 337 16.45 -8.93 17.00
C ALA A 337 17.53 -10.02 17.03
N ALA A 338 18.60 -9.83 17.80
CA ALA A 338 19.63 -10.85 17.97
C ALA A 338 19.08 -12.12 18.67
N ARG A 339 18.26 -11.97 19.70
CA ARG A 339 17.57 -13.12 20.35
C ARG A 339 16.60 -13.78 19.40
N ARG A 340 15.81 -13.01 18.64
CA ARG A 340 14.85 -13.54 17.67
C ARG A 340 15.54 -14.29 16.54
N ALA A 341 16.70 -13.82 16.07
CA ALA A 341 17.50 -14.50 15.04
C ALA A 341 17.94 -15.91 15.45
N THR A 342 18.14 -16.20 16.74
CA THR A 342 18.51 -17.54 17.23
C THR A 342 17.38 -18.59 17.08
N LEU A 343 16.15 -18.15 16.84
CA LEU A 343 15.04 -19.04 16.58
C LEU A 343 15.11 -19.66 15.19
N ILE A 344 15.70 -18.94 14.21
CA ILE A 344 15.74 -19.40 12.82
C ILE A 344 16.55 -20.67 12.69
N ARG A 345 15.91 -21.72 12.20
CA ARG A 345 16.53 -23.01 11.96
C ARG A 345 17.03 -23.08 10.51
N GLY A 346 18.17 -23.76 10.32
CA GLY A 346 18.72 -23.98 8.98
C GLY A 346 18.07 -25.14 8.23
N ASP A 347 17.30 -25.97 8.92
CA ASP A 347 16.79 -27.26 8.48
C ASP A 347 15.26 -27.32 8.36
N ARG A 348 14.53 -26.42 8.99
CA ARG A 348 13.06 -26.37 8.95
C ARG A 348 12.47 -24.98 9.21
N ALA A 349 11.24 -24.77 8.76
CA ALA A 349 10.45 -23.61 9.13
C ALA A 349 10.11 -23.61 10.63
N LEU A 350 9.99 -22.43 11.21
CA LEU A 350 9.48 -22.27 12.57
C LEU A 350 8.01 -22.67 12.61
N ARG A 351 7.61 -23.39 13.66
CA ARG A 351 6.21 -23.68 13.92
C ARG A 351 5.50 -22.44 14.47
N ALA A 352 4.20 -22.40 14.33
CA ALA A 352 3.39 -21.28 14.81
C ALA A 352 3.51 -21.05 16.33
N ASP A 353 3.71 -22.10 17.12
CA ASP A 353 3.90 -22.06 18.58
C ASP A 353 5.30 -21.58 18.99
N GLU A 354 6.29 -21.64 18.10
CA GLU A 354 7.65 -21.10 18.31
C GLU A 354 7.71 -19.59 18.01
N ILE A 355 6.75 -19.09 17.23
CA ILE A 355 6.57 -17.66 16.94
C ILE A 355 5.30 -17.25 17.68
N VAL A 356 5.43 -16.56 18.82
CA VAL A 356 4.36 -16.22 19.78
C VAL A 356 2.95 -15.98 19.18
N PRO A 357 1.85 -16.38 19.88
CA PRO A 357 0.49 -16.46 19.34
C PRO A 357 -0.16 -15.08 19.10
N ARG A 358 -1.12 -15.07 18.19
CA ARG A 358 -1.79 -13.99 17.49
C ARG A 358 -2.91 -13.30 18.24
N PRO A 359 -3.07 -11.99 18.12
CA PRO A 359 -4.36 -11.35 17.90
C PRO A 359 -4.73 -11.43 16.41
N GLY A 360 -6.01 -11.63 16.09
CA GLY A 360 -6.46 -11.65 14.70
C GLY A 360 -6.13 -10.34 13.99
N ALA A 361 -5.39 -10.42 12.91
CA ALA A 361 -5.14 -9.26 12.06
C ALA A 361 -6.26 -9.15 11.03
N ALA A 362 -6.91 -8.01 10.97
CA ALA A 362 -7.80 -7.68 9.87
C ALA A 362 -6.95 -7.42 8.61
N ALA A 363 -7.32 -8.06 7.49
CA ALA A 363 -6.61 -7.88 6.23
C ALA A 363 -7.07 -6.60 5.54
N MET A 364 -6.14 -5.70 5.24
CA MET A 364 -6.36 -4.53 4.38
C MET A 364 -5.96 -4.85 2.94
N ARG A 365 -6.77 -4.46 1.94
CA ARG A 365 -6.51 -4.80 0.54
C ARG A 365 -6.39 -3.60 -0.39
N GLY A 366 -7.27 -2.59 -0.29
CA GLY A 366 -7.29 -1.41 -1.14
C GLY A 366 -6.29 -0.34 -0.67
N SER A 367 -5.07 -0.37 -1.17
CA SER A 367 -4.02 0.61 -0.86
C SER A 367 -3.13 0.85 -2.06
N THR A 368 -2.45 2.01 -2.09
CA THR A 368 -1.45 2.38 -3.10
C THR A 368 -0.22 3.03 -2.46
N HIS A 369 0.84 3.16 -3.24
CA HIS A 369 2.10 3.76 -2.81
C HIS A 369 2.73 4.59 -3.91
N LEU A 370 3.35 5.71 -3.52
CA LEU A 370 4.17 6.53 -4.39
C LEU A 370 5.48 6.95 -3.71
N SER A 371 6.51 7.17 -4.52
CA SER A 371 7.85 7.59 -4.08
C SER A 371 8.32 8.77 -4.92
N VAL A 372 8.90 9.78 -4.25
CA VAL A 372 9.41 10.99 -4.89
C VAL A 372 10.81 11.30 -4.36
N VAL A 373 11.70 11.72 -5.25
CA VAL A 373 12.99 12.36 -4.91
C VAL A 373 13.16 13.57 -5.80
N ASP A 374 13.49 14.74 -5.23
CA ASP A 374 13.78 15.96 -5.99
C ASP A 374 15.29 16.22 -6.16
N ALA A 375 15.62 17.22 -6.96
CA ALA A 375 17.00 17.60 -7.25
C ALA A 375 17.79 18.07 -6.02
N ALA A 376 17.11 18.59 -5.00
CA ALA A 376 17.76 19.03 -3.75
C ALA A 376 18.08 17.84 -2.82
N GLY A 377 17.54 16.66 -3.09
CA GLY A 377 17.66 15.46 -2.25
C GLY A 377 16.57 15.36 -1.18
N ASN A 378 15.49 16.16 -1.27
CA ASN A 378 14.31 15.86 -0.48
C ASN A 378 13.63 14.61 -1.04
N ALA A 379 13.07 13.80 -0.15
CA ALA A 379 12.40 12.55 -0.52
C ALA A 379 11.08 12.39 0.21
N VAL A 380 10.10 11.82 -0.48
CA VAL A 380 8.79 11.48 0.09
C VAL A 380 8.43 10.04 -0.25
N SER A 381 8.13 9.26 0.78
CA SER A 381 7.51 7.94 0.69
C SER A 381 6.08 8.06 1.20
N LEU A 382 5.09 7.94 0.31
CA LEU A 382 3.69 8.14 0.65
C LEU A 382 2.89 6.88 0.35
N SER A 383 2.13 6.42 1.35
CA SER A 383 1.12 5.38 1.17
C SER A 383 -0.25 5.94 1.48
N GLN A 384 -1.26 5.55 0.69
CA GLN A 384 -2.65 5.92 0.92
C GLN A 384 -3.58 4.73 0.74
N SER A 385 -4.75 4.80 1.40
CA SER A 385 -5.69 3.68 1.44
C SER A 385 -7.10 4.14 1.75
N ILE A 386 -8.07 3.47 1.11
CA ILE A 386 -9.49 3.47 1.51
C ILE A 386 -9.88 2.16 2.20
N ASN A 387 -8.91 1.35 2.61
CA ASN A 387 -8.95 0.07 3.32
C ASN A 387 -9.24 -1.15 2.42
N HIS A 388 -10.41 -1.29 1.84
CA HIS A 388 -10.74 -2.32 0.83
C HIS A 388 -10.85 -1.68 -0.56
N GLU A 389 -10.86 -2.50 -1.61
CA GLU A 389 -11.11 -2.01 -2.96
C GLU A 389 -12.49 -1.34 -3.01
N PHE A 390 -12.54 -0.10 -3.51
CA PHE A 390 -13.70 0.82 -3.45
C PHE A 390 -14.19 1.14 -2.02
N GLY A 391 -13.36 0.94 -1.00
CA GLY A 391 -13.64 1.29 0.39
C GLY A 391 -14.93 0.65 0.92
N ALA A 392 -15.83 1.49 1.43
CA ALA A 392 -17.14 1.11 1.92
C ALA A 392 -18.13 0.74 0.78
N GLY A 393 -17.74 0.89 -0.49
CA GLY A 393 -18.63 0.68 -1.64
C GLY A 393 -19.74 1.72 -1.73
N VAL A 394 -19.59 2.88 -1.11
CA VAL A 394 -20.53 4.00 -1.13
C VAL A 394 -19.82 5.34 -1.39
N ALA A 395 -20.55 6.27 -1.98
CA ALA A 395 -20.09 7.61 -2.29
C ALA A 395 -21.28 8.58 -2.34
N THR A 396 -21.08 9.82 -1.92
CA THR A 396 -22.07 10.88 -2.06
C THR A 396 -22.14 11.34 -3.52
N PRO A 397 -23.33 11.41 -4.13
CA PRO A 397 -23.49 11.73 -5.55
C PRO A 397 -22.87 13.08 -5.97
N GLU A 398 -23.01 14.10 -5.14
CA GLU A 398 -22.53 15.45 -5.39
C GLU A 398 -21.00 15.54 -5.29
N LEU A 399 -20.38 14.67 -4.49
CA LEU A 399 -18.95 14.71 -4.17
C LEU A 399 -18.10 13.80 -5.06
N GLY A 400 -18.61 12.63 -5.46
CA GLY A 400 -18.07 11.78 -6.52
C GLY A 400 -16.81 10.97 -6.17
N PHE A 401 -16.52 10.72 -4.88
CA PHE A 401 -15.42 9.88 -4.45
C PHE A 401 -15.87 8.79 -3.48
N PRO A 402 -15.26 7.59 -3.51
CA PRO A 402 -15.58 6.50 -2.58
C PRO A 402 -15.08 6.82 -1.16
N TYR A 403 -15.85 6.40 -0.16
CA TYR A 403 -15.46 6.47 1.25
C TYR A 403 -14.68 5.24 1.68
N ASN A 404 -13.79 5.42 2.66
CA ASN A 404 -13.07 4.32 3.28
C ASN A 404 -14.00 3.37 4.05
N SER A 405 -13.57 2.13 4.21
CA SER A 405 -14.24 1.12 5.05
C SER A 405 -13.48 0.85 6.34
N SER A 406 -12.85 1.87 6.91
CA SER A 406 -11.87 1.67 7.99
C SER A 406 -12.49 1.24 9.31
N LEU A 407 -13.76 1.54 9.60
CA LEU A 407 -14.41 1.04 10.81
C LEU A 407 -14.52 -0.49 10.85
N SER A 408 -14.45 -1.18 9.71
CA SER A 408 -14.40 -2.64 9.66
C SER A 408 -13.14 -3.27 10.29
N LEU A 409 -12.12 -2.47 10.61
CA LEU A 409 -10.88 -2.90 11.27
C LEU A 409 -11.01 -2.99 12.79
N PHE A 410 -12.06 -2.44 13.38
CA PHE A 410 -12.26 -2.43 14.83
C PHE A 410 -12.87 -3.74 15.34
N ASP A 411 -12.60 -4.01 16.60
CA ASP A 411 -13.12 -5.15 17.36
C ASP A 411 -13.84 -4.61 18.62
N GLY A 412 -15.17 -4.67 18.62
CA GLY A 412 -16.02 -4.19 19.71
C GLY A 412 -16.03 -5.09 20.94
N ARG A 413 -15.45 -6.30 20.89
CA ARG A 413 -15.56 -7.30 21.96
C ARG A 413 -14.74 -6.98 23.20
N ASP A 414 -13.59 -6.32 23.03
CA ASP A 414 -12.68 -6.02 24.14
C ASP A 414 -12.55 -4.51 24.35
N PRO A 415 -13.31 -3.94 25.32
CA PRO A 415 -13.21 -2.53 25.62
C PRO A 415 -11.81 -2.07 26.07
N SER A 416 -10.95 -2.97 26.52
CA SER A 416 -9.55 -2.67 26.88
C SER A 416 -8.60 -2.78 25.70
N GLY A 417 -9.00 -3.45 24.64
CA GLY A 417 -8.18 -3.76 23.46
C GLY A 417 -7.80 -2.53 22.64
N PRO A 418 -6.68 -2.61 21.90
CA PRO A 418 -6.18 -1.51 21.06
C PRO A 418 -7.09 -1.24 19.86
N PHE A 419 -7.87 -2.22 19.43
CA PHE A 419 -8.79 -2.15 18.30
C PHE A 419 -10.23 -1.82 18.71
N TYR A 420 -10.47 -1.49 19.98
CA TYR A 420 -11.80 -1.05 20.40
C TYR A 420 -12.12 0.34 19.81
N PRO A 421 -13.33 0.54 19.24
CA PRO A 421 -13.67 1.78 18.53
C PRO A 421 -13.93 2.95 19.49
N ARG A 422 -12.89 3.49 20.10
CA ARG A 422 -13.01 4.71 20.91
C ARG A 422 -13.07 5.94 20.01
N PRO A 423 -13.96 6.89 20.27
CA PRO A 423 -14.04 8.15 19.55
C PRO A 423 -12.67 8.83 19.38
N GLY A 424 -12.34 9.26 18.17
CA GLY A 424 -11.08 9.91 17.84
C GLY A 424 -9.86 9.00 17.70
N ASN A 425 -9.96 7.70 18.04
CA ASN A 425 -8.87 6.76 17.79
C ASN A 425 -8.55 6.71 16.28
N LEU A 426 -7.29 6.85 15.98
CA LEU A 426 -6.82 6.71 14.62
C LEU A 426 -6.71 5.24 14.22
N LEU A 427 -7.25 4.93 13.06
CA LEU A 427 -7.09 3.65 12.41
C LEU A 427 -5.79 3.61 11.65
N SER A 428 -4.91 2.77 12.11
CA SER A 428 -3.59 2.64 11.56
C SER A 428 -3.52 1.41 10.68
N PRO A 429 -3.46 1.62 9.36
CA PRO A 429 -3.23 0.54 8.41
C PRO A 429 -1.82 -0.04 8.55
N THR A 430 -1.62 -1.27 8.06
CA THR A 430 -0.30 -1.92 8.00
C THR A 430 0.64 -1.31 6.95
N MET A 431 0.49 -0.03 6.60
CA MET A 431 1.34 0.66 5.64
C MET A 431 2.79 0.79 6.15
N ALA A 432 3.75 0.73 5.24
CA ALA A 432 5.17 0.83 5.55
C ALA A 432 5.90 1.77 4.57
N PRO A 433 5.59 3.07 4.54
CA PRO A 433 6.44 4.01 3.84
C PRO A 433 7.82 4.06 4.51
N MET A 434 8.89 3.96 3.71
CA MET A 434 10.26 3.88 4.19
C MET A 434 11.23 4.65 3.29
N ILE A 435 12.33 5.12 3.89
CA ILE A 435 13.45 5.75 3.18
C ILE A 435 14.75 5.14 3.72
N VAL A 436 15.58 4.63 2.81
CA VAL A 436 16.93 4.13 3.12
C VAL A 436 17.93 5.19 2.69
N LEU A 437 18.75 5.62 3.64
CA LEU A 437 19.71 6.70 3.44
C LEU A 437 21.15 6.12 3.39
N ARG A 438 21.95 6.70 2.50
CA ARG A 438 23.40 6.50 2.49
C ARG A 438 24.10 7.85 2.64
N HIS A 439 24.82 8.02 3.76
CA HIS A 439 25.46 9.31 4.08
C HIS A 439 24.47 10.50 4.04
N GLY A 440 23.26 10.31 4.59
CA GLY A 440 22.22 11.33 4.62
C GLY A 440 21.50 11.61 3.28
N ARG A 441 21.80 10.84 2.22
CA ARG A 441 21.11 10.97 0.91
C ARG A 441 20.15 9.82 0.66
N PRO A 442 18.98 10.06 0.07
CA PRO A 442 17.98 9.03 -0.18
C PRO A 442 18.46 8.06 -1.28
N MET A 443 18.98 6.89 -0.86
CA MET A 443 19.37 5.82 -1.77
C MET A 443 18.17 5.03 -2.27
N LEU A 444 17.15 4.85 -1.41
CA LEU A 444 15.94 4.14 -1.76
C LEU A 444 14.76 4.71 -0.98
N VAL A 445 13.75 5.15 -1.70
CA VAL A 445 12.42 5.53 -1.20
C VAL A 445 11.47 4.43 -1.63
N ILE A 446 10.75 3.82 -0.70
CA ILE A 446 9.99 2.61 -0.94
C ILE A 446 8.79 2.47 -0.01
N GLY A 447 7.78 1.82 -0.47
CA GLY A 447 6.65 1.22 0.23
C GLY A 447 5.92 0.30 -0.73
N SER A 448 4.84 -0.30 -0.29
CA SER A 448 4.05 -1.19 -1.14
C SER A 448 2.62 -1.25 -0.62
N PRO A 449 1.60 -1.39 -1.46
CA PRO A 449 0.32 -1.97 -1.08
C PRO A 449 0.46 -3.49 -0.87
N GLY A 450 -0.49 -4.13 -0.20
CA GLY A 450 -0.53 -5.59 -0.10
C GLY A 450 -0.79 -6.17 1.29
N SER A 451 -1.37 -5.40 2.23
CA SER A 451 -1.72 -5.91 3.57
C SER A 451 -0.50 -6.47 4.33
N SER A 452 -0.63 -7.63 4.95
CA SER A 452 0.47 -8.32 5.67
C SER A 452 1.71 -8.61 4.81
N ARG A 453 1.53 -8.70 3.48
CA ARG A 453 2.62 -8.99 2.52
C ARG A 453 3.58 -7.80 2.31
N ILE A 454 3.18 -6.59 2.73
CA ILE A 454 3.99 -5.37 2.62
C ILE A 454 5.39 -5.57 3.24
N VAL A 455 5.45 -6.17 4.44
CA VAL A 455 6.72 -6.42 5.13
C VAL A 455 7.64 -7.32 4.28
N SER A 456 7.09 -8.38 3.67
CA SER A 456 7.85 -9.27 2.77
C SER A 456 8.39 -8.51 1.55
N VAL A 457 7.52 -7.72 0.90
CA VAL A 457 7.87 -7.00 -0.34
C VAL A 457 8.96 -5.98 -0.09
N VAL A 458 8.75 -5.11 0.91
CA VAL A 458 9.70 -4.02 1.22
C VAL A 458 11.03 -4.60 1.70
N THR A 459 11.02 -5.61 2.58
CA THR A 459 12.25 -6.27 3.05
C THR A 459 13.04 -6.87 1.88
N GLN A 460 12.38 -7.58 0.96
CA GLN A 460 13.07 -8.22 -0.17
C GLN A 460 13.68 -7.21 -1.14
N VAL A 461 12.99 -6.11 -1.46
CA VAL A 461 13.57 -5.08 -2.33
C VAL A 461 14.80 -4.43 -1.65
N ILE A 462 14.74 -4.15 -0.34
CA ILE A 462 15.91 -3.63 0.40
C ILE A 462 17.07 -4.64 0.37
N VAL A 463 16.82 -5.92 0.62
CA VAL A 463 17.84 -6.98 0.54
C VAL A 463 18.40 -7.11 -0.88
N ASN A 464 17.57 -7.02 -1.92
CA ASN A 464 18.02 -7.06 -3.31
C ASN A 464 19.00 -5.92 -3.62
N VAL A 465 18.69 -4.70 -3.16
CA VAL A 465 19.54 -3.53 -3.40
C VAL A 465 20.80 -3.59 -2.52
N VAL A 466 20.66 -3.88 -1.22
CA VAL A 466 21.74 -3.73 -0.23
C VAL A 466 22.67 -4.94 -0.19
N ASP A 467 22.14 -6.17 -0.12
CA ASP A 467 22.95 -7.39 0.03
C ASP A 467 23.35 -7.98 -1.33
N ARG A 468 22.47 -7.87 -2.35
CA ARG A 468 22.72 -8.43 -3.68
C ARG A 468 23.32 -7.43 -4.67
N GLY A 469 23.32 -6.14 -4.33
CA GLY A 469 23.85 -5.08 -5.19
C GLY A 469 23.10 -4.92 -6.52
N MET A 470 21.83 -5.34 -6.57
CA MET A 470 21.00 -5.22 -7.77
C MET A 470 20.76 -3.75 -8.12
N SER A 471 20.56 -3.46 -9.42
CA SER A 471 19.98 -2.18 -9.83
C SER A 471 18.57 -2.04 -9.25
N LEU A 472 18.06 -0.80 -9.14
CA LEU A 472 16.72 -0.58 -8.61
C LEU A 472 15.66 -1.27 -9.48
N ALA A 473 15.82 -1.25 -10.81
CA ALA A 473 14.92 -1.93 -11.74
C ALA A 473 14.92 -3.45 -11.54
N ASP A 474 16.10 -4.07 -11.45
CA ASP A 474 16.22 -5.51 -11.21
C ASP A 474 15.65 -5.91 -9.85
N ALA A 475 15.90 -5.09 -8.81
CA ALA A 475 15.41 -5.34 -7.45
C ALA A 475 13.88 -5.30 -7.36
N VAL A 476 13.23 -4.38 -8.07
CA VAL A 476 11.76 -4.26 -8.16
C VAL A 476 11.17 -5.38 -9.00
N ALA A 477 11.78 -5.72 -10.13
CA ALA A 477 11.31 -6.76 -11.05
C ALA A 477 11.54 -8.18 -10.52
N ALA A 478 12.47 -8.39 -9.59
CA ALA A 478 12.83 -9.71 -9.07
C ALA A 478 11.61 -10.47 -8.54
N PRO A 479 11.50 -11.79 -8.80
CA PRO A 479 10.42 -12.64 -8.31
C PRO A 479 10.32 -12.61 -6.78
N ARG A 480 9.09 -12.51 -6.25
CA ARG A 480 8.80 -12.34 -4.84
C ARG A 480 8.39 -13.64 -4.16
N THR A 481 8.81 -13.76 -2.89
CA THR A 481 8.33 -14.77 -1.95
C THR A 481 7.74 -14.01 -0.77
N VAL A 482 6.45 -14.19 -0.47
CA VAL A 482 5.77 -13.42 0.56
C VAL A 482 5.16 -14.32 1.62
N TRP A 483 5.09 -13.84 2.85
CA TRP A 483 4.30 -14.42 3.92
C TRP A 483 2.99 -13.65 4.05
N ALA A 484 1.89 -14.38 4.00
CA ALA A 484 0.56 -13.81 4.17
C ALA A 484 -0.09 -14.37 5.45
N VAL A 485 -0.79 -13.51 6.18
CA VAL A 485 -1.56 -13.86 7.39
C VAL A 485 -3.04 -13.53 7.25
N ASP A 486 -3.46 -13.07 6.07
CA ASP A 486 -4.84 -12.83 5.70
C ASP A 486 -5.50 -14.19 5.38
N GLY A 487 -6.36 -14.65 6.27
CA GLY A 487 -6.92 -16.00 6.25
C GLY A 487 -6.02 -17.02 6.95
N SER A 488 -5.80 -18.18 6.34
CA SER A 488 -4.83 -19.17 6.84
C SER A 488 -3.42 -18.71 6.49
N PRO A 489 -2.47 -18.64 7.47
CA PRO A 489 -1.10 -18.25 7.21
C PRO A 489 -0.41 -19.16 6.20
N HIS A 490 0.18 -18.58 5.15
CA HIS A 490 0.84 -19.33 4.09
C HIS A 490 2.00 -18.53 3.46
N ALA A 491 2.94 -19.28 2.85
CA ALA A 491 3.91 -18.70 1.95
C ALA A 491 3.32 -18.62 0.53
N ALA A 492 3.63 -17.56 -0.19
CA ALA A 492 3.29 -17.46 -1.60
C ALA A 492 4.54 -17.10 -2.41
N ILE A 493 4.66 -17.71 -3.58
CA ILE A 493 5.79 -17.52 -4.51
C ILE A 493 5.25 -17.04 -5.84
N GLU A 494 5.88 -16.02 -6.36
CA GLU A 494 5.67 -15.58 -7.73
C GLU A 494 6.40 -16.53 -8.69
N VAL A 495 5.65 -17.21 -9.54
CA VAL A 495 6.17 -18.26 -10.45
C VAL A 495 6.89 -17.68 -11.68
N ALA A 496 6.86 -16.37 -11.88
CA ALA A 496 7.56 -15.73 -12.98
C ALA A 496 9.07 -15.70 -12.70
N GLY A 497 9.82 -16.70 -13.15
CA GLY A 497 11.28 -16.67 -13.08
C GLY A 497 11.94 -18.05 -13.04
N VAL A 498 13.21 -18.10 -13.43
CA VAL A 498 14.07 -19.29 -13.33
C VAL A 498 14.20 -19.67 -11.86
N GLY A 499 14.00 -20.94 -11.52
CA GLY A 499 14.16 -21.48 -10.15
C GLY A 499 12.90 -21.36 -9.26
N ALA A 500 11.73 -21.02 -9.81
CA ALA A 500 10.48 -21.00 -9.05
C ALA A 500 10.13 -22.38 -8.49
N ASP A 501 10.19 -23.45 -9.30
CA ASP A 501 9.91 -24.82 -8.88
C ASP A 501 10.90 -25.31 -7.82
N GLU A 502 12.18 -24.96 -7.96
CA GLU A 502 13.19 -25.27 -6.95
C GLU A 502 12.91 -24.56 -5.62
N THR A 503 12.41 -23.33 -5.67
CA THR A 503 12.03 -22.57 -4.48
C THR A 503 10.79 -23.15 -3.83
N VAL A 504 9.76 -23.56 -4.60
CA VAL A 504 8.57 -24.26 -4.09
C VAL A 504 8.99 -25.54 -3.38
N ALA A 505 9.74 -26.41 -4.08
CA ALA A 505 10.22 -27.67 -3.51
C ALA A 505 11.10 -27.49 -2.27
N ALA A 506 11.88 -26.38 -2.19
CA ALA A 506 12.68 -26.08 -1.02
C ALA A 506 11.80 -25.63 0.16
N LEU A 507 10.79 -24.77 -0.05
CA LEU A 507 9.86 -24.35 0.99
C LEU A 507 9.03 -25.53 1.53
N GLU A 508 8.56 -26.40 0.65
CA GLU A 508 7.83 -27.62 1.05
C GLU A 508 8.73 -28.56 1.90
N ARG A 509 9.96 -28.81 1.45
CA ARG A 509 10.94 -29.60 2.24
C ARG A 509 11.28 -28.92 3.56
N PHE A 510 11.30 -27.60 3.59
CA PHE A 510 11.55 -26.81 4.80
C PHE A 510 10.37 -26.88 5.78
N GLY A 511 9.19 -27.35 5.32
CA GLY A 511 8.01 -27.60 6.15
C GLY A 511 7.01 -26.45 6.24
N TYR A 512 6.97 -25.58 5.22
CA TYR A 512 5.88 -24.60 5.15
C TYR A 512 4.55 -25.31 4.87
N PRO A 513 3.48 -25.00 5.63
CA PRO A 513 2.22 -25.76 5.59
C PRO A 513 1.45 -25.63 4.29
N SER A 514 1.67 -24.55 3.55
CA SER A 514 1.13 -24.35 2.22
C SER A 514 2.02 -23.37 1.47
N VAL A 515 2.26 -23.67 0.20
CA VAL A 515 2.96 -22.79 -0.72
C VAL A 515 2.00 -22.45 -1.85
N TYR A 516 1.57 -21.20 -1.90
CA TYR A 516 0.71 -20.73 -2.98
C TYR A 516 1.56 -20.26 -4.15
N THR A 517 1.25 -20.73 -5.35
CA THR A 517 1.87 -20.30 -6.60
C THR A 517 0.84 -19.69 -7.52
N LEU A 518 1.21 -18.64 -8.25
CA LEU A 518 0.33 -18.07 -9.27
C LEU A 518 0.16 -19.07 -10.43
N CYS A 519 -1.08 -19.18 -10.92
CA CYS A 519 -1.33 -19.85 -12.20
C CYS A 519 -0.74 -19.02 -13.33
N PHE A 520 -0.15 -19.70 -14.32
CA PHE A 520 0.44 -19.02 -15.48
C PHE A 520 -0.40 -19.25 -16.74
N PRO A 521 -0.65 -18.23 -17.61
CA PRO A 521 -0.29 -16.81 -17.44
C PRO A 521 -1.11 -16.15 -16.31
N PRO A 522 -0.47 -15.31 -15.47
CA PRO A 522 -1.19 -14.65 -14.38
C PRO A 522 -2.16 -13.62 -14.94
N ARG A 523 -3.36 -13.55 -14.36
CA ARG A 523 -4.27 -12.44 -14.61
C ARG A 523 -3.70 -11.17 -13.96
N PRO A 524 -4.01 -9.96 -14.46
CA PRO A 524 -3.56 -8.72 -13.83
C PRO A 524 -3.88 -8.65 -12.33
N ILE A 525 -5.05 -9.14 -11.91
CA ILE A 525 -5.47 -9.19 -10.50
C ILE A 525 -4.59 -10.12 -9.64
N ASP A 526 -4.07 -11.21 -10.21
CA ASP A 526 -3.23 -12.17 -9.49
C ASP A 526 -1.83 -11.58 -9.20
N LEU A 527 -1.30 -10.77 -10.12
CA LEU A 527 -0.02 -10.08 -9.92
C LEU A 527 -0.08 -9.08 -8.75
N MET A 528 -1.22 -8.41 -8.53
CA MET A 528 -1.42 -7.49 -7.42
C MET A 528 -1.24 -8.14 -6.04
N TYR A 529 -1.36 -9.47 -5.95
CA TYR A 529 -1.14 -10.21 -4.73
C TYR A 529 0.28 -10.00 -4.18
N PHE A 530 1.27 -9.82 -5.05
CA PHE A 530 2.68 -9.62 -4.69
C PHE A 530 3.06 -8.14 -4.47
N GLY A 531 2.07 -7.27 -4.26
CA GLY A 531 2.27 -5.86 -3.97
C GLY A 531 2.53 -5.00 -5.20
N GLY A 532 3.08 -3.80 -4.96
CA GLY A 532 3.43 -2.82 -5.98
C GLY A 532 4.48 -1.86 -5.40
N ALA A 533 5.76 -2.26 -5.44
CA ALA A 533 6.85 -1.49 -4.86
C ALA A 533 7.31 -0.40 -5.85
N ASN A 534 6.64 0.75 -5.84
CA ASN A 534 7.08 1.92 -6.59
C ASN A 534 8.25 2.57 -5.87
N CYS A 535 9.42 2.59 -6.49
CA CYS A 535 10.67 2.98 -5.86
C CYS A 535 11.31 4.19 -6.54
N ALA A 536 11.89 5.07 -5.72
CA ALA A 536 12.76 6.16 -6.18
C ALA A 536 14.05 6.19 -5.35
N GLY A 537 15.12 6.76 -5.87
CA GLY A 537 16.35 6.90 -5.13
C GLY A 537 17.47 7.51 -5.95
N VAL A 538 18.64 7.74 -5.31
CA VAL A 538 19.86 8.20 -5.98
C VAL A 538 20.76 7.00 -6.23
N ASP A 539 21.09 6.74 -7.50
CA ASP A 539 22.07 5.70 -7.86
C ASP A 539 23.43 6.12 -7.31
N PRO A 540 24.01 5.34 -6.37
CA PRO A 540 25.27 5.73 -5.73
C PRO A 540 26.49 5.69 -6.66
N ARG A 541 26.35 5.10 -7.86
CA ARG A 541 27.44 4.97 -8.85
C ARG A 541 27.48 6.16 -9.80
N THR A 542 26.32 6.66 -10.22
CA THR A 542 26.21 7.74 -11.21
C THR A 542 25.83 9.08 -10.59
N GLY A 543 25.13 9.06 -9.44
CA GLY A 543 24.55 10.23 -8.82
C GLY A 543 23.19 10.64 -9.40
N ASP A 544 22.72 9.91 -10.42
CA ASP A 544 21.40 10.17 -11.03
C ASP A 544 20.27 9.83 -10.05
N ILE A 545 19.18 10.57 -10.14
CA ILE A 545 17.95 10.23 -9.48
C ILE A 545 17.20 9.24 -10.37
N VAL A 546 16.86 8.08 -9.81
CA VAL A 546 16.24 6.96 -10.53
C VAL A 546 14.86 6.69 -9.96
N GLY A 547 13.86 6.57 -10.82
CA GLY A 547 12.51 6.13 -10.48
C GLY A 547 12.19 4.82 -11.19
N VAL A 548 11.56 3.87 -10.48
CA VAL A 548 11.19 2.56 -11.01
C VAL A 548 9.76 2.23 -10.61
N GLY A 549 8.87 2.13 -11.61
CA GLY A 549 7.49 1.69 -11.45
C GLY A 549 7.39 0.16 -11.41
N ASP A 550 6.66 -0.38 -10.45
CA ASP A 550 6.43 -1.82 -10.31
C ASP A 550 5.42 -2.33 -11.35
N PRO A 551 5.82 -3.23 -12.25
CA PRO A 551 4.96 -3.71 -13.33
C PRO A 551 3.74 -4.51 -12.85
N ARG A 552 3.74 -5.00 -11.61
CA ARG A 552 2.63 -5.80 -11.04
C ARG A 552 1.36 -4.99 -10.82
N ARG A 553 1.50 -3.66 -10.73
CA ARG A 553 0.38 -2.71 -10.59
C ARG A 553 0.47 -1.55 -11.59
N ALA A 554 0.98 -1.82 -12.80
CA ALA A 554 1.20 -0.81 -13.85
C ALA A 554 1.97 0.43 -13.37
N GLY A 555 2.85 0.26 -12.40
CA GLY A 555 3.66 1.35 -11.85
C GLY A 555 4.39 2.12 -12.92
N TRP A 556 4.39 3.45 -12.79
CA TRP A 556 4.98 4.38 -13.74
C TRP A 556 5.95 5.33 -13.04
N ALA A 557 7.02 5.66 -13.72
CA ALA A 557 7.97 6.69 -13.30
C ALA A 557 7.92 7.88 -14.27
N ALA A 558 7.97 9.09 -13.73
CA ALA A 558 7.99 10.32 -14.51
C ALA A 558 9.12 11.26 -14.05
N SER A 559 9.74 11.95 -15.01
CA SER A 559 10.87 12.86 -14.77
C SER A 559 10.40 14.28 -14.50
N GLY A 560 11.09 14.95 -13.56
CA GLY A 560 11.03 16.39 -13.34
C GLY A 560 11.81 17.24 -14.35
N ASP A 561 12.57 16.61 -15.25
CA ASP A 561 13.31 17.36 -16.28
C ASP A 561 12.35 18.10 -17.22
N PRO A 562 12.73 19.26 -17.75
CA PRO A 562 11.96 19.97 -18.78
C PRO A 562 11.72 19.06 -20.00
N ARG A 563 10.52 19.17 -20.59
CA ARG A 563 10.18 18.44 -21.81
C ARG A 563 10.67 19.19 -23.04
#